data_e9d0c77ae417b279652a481e029a203b
#
_entry.id   e9d0c77ae417b279652a481e029a203b
#
_cell.length_a   1.000
_cell.length_b   1.000
_cell.length_c   1.000
_cell.angle_alpha   90.00
_cell.angle_beta   90.00
_cell.angle_gamma   90.00
#
_symmetry.space_group_name_H-M   'P 1'
#
loop_
_entity.id
_entity.type
_entity.pdbx_description
1 polymer ?
#
loop_
_entity_poly.entity_id
_entity_poly.type
_entity_poly.pdbx_seq_one_letter_code
_entity_poly.pdbx_strand_id
1 'polypeptide(L)'
;MIRVPTCILSSFQAPQISHGHDPDLFVQIGSLTKPLTATVLTALADDGVLSLDDPLELFLPVPSGTGITLRQLAEHTSGLPRIPPGISGRDPYVAFDADTLDSVVRRLDTLVTAPAGTAQEYSNLGYALLGAALVAATHTPYEELLHRHLLDPLGIADVASDPPSGRRLCRRGLFGRPRPDWTMSGAILPAGGLWATPRAAASLLTELLVDRRLGEPAPAWQKAGSLLWHNGATGGASVFAGASPQGWILVHRLSGRSAVTDKLALDALRLFIGPRA
;
A
#
# COMPACT_ATOMS: atom_id res chain seq x y z
N MET A 1 -8.70 -0.60 -29.70
CA MET A 1 -8.17 -0.30 -28.33
C MET A 1 -8.74 -1.32 -27.36
N ILE A 2 -7.92 -1.96 -26.53
CA ILE A 2 -8.40 -2.89 -25.49
C ILE A 2 -9.13 -2.03 -24.44
N ARG A 3 -10.40 -2.32 -24.22
CA ARG A 3 -11.22 -1.67 -23.21
C ARG A 3 -10.82 -2.23 -21.84
N VAL A 4 -10.35 -1.39 -20.95
CA VAL A 4 -9.86 -1.76 -19.60
C VAL A 4 -10.94 -1.44 -18.58
N PRO A 5 -11.40 -2.42 -17.76
CA PRO A 5 -12.31 -2.17 -16.67
C PRO A 5 -11.73 -1.07 -15.75
N THR A 6 -12.51 -0.02 -15.56
CA THR A 6 -12.09 1.19 -14.84
C THR A 6 -13.21 1.67 -13.92
N CYS A 7 -12.84 2.03 -12.70
CA CYS A 7 -13.70 2.65 -11.69
C CYS A 7 -13.06 3.97 -11.26
N ILE A 8 -13.83 5.04 -11.28
CA ILE A 8 -13.44 6.37 -10.77
C ILE A 8 -14.49 6.79 -9.75
N LEU A 9 -14.06 7.00 -8.53
CA LEU A 9 -14.85 7.54 -7.42
C LEU A 9 -14.22 8.87 -6.99
N SER A 10 -15.03 9.86 -6.67
CA SER A 10 -14.53 11.15 -6.20
C SER A 10 -15.61 11.91 -5.44
N SER A 11 -15.20 12.95 -4.69
CA SER A 11 -16.11 13.85 -3.98
C SER A 11 -16.79 14.89 -4.89
N PHE A 12 -16.36 15.01 -6.14
CA PHE A 12 -16.75 16.12 -7.04
C PHE A 12 -17.52 15.67 -8.30
N GLN A 13 -17.70 14.37 -8.52
CA GLN A 13 -18.49 13.84 -9.63
C GLN A 13 -19.16 12.52 -9.28
N ALA A 14 -20.21 12.18 -10.00
CA ALA A 14 -20.85 10.86 -9.86
C ALA A 14 -19.87 9.72 -10.21
N PRO A 15 -20.00 8.54 -9.60
CA PRO A 15 -19.16 7.38 -9.90
C PRO A 15 -19.13 7.07 -11.40
N GLN A 16 -17.93 6.91 -11.95
CA GLN A 16 -17.73 6.50 -13.35
C GLN A 16 -17.21 5.06 -13.39
N ILE A 17 -18.05 4.15 -13.81
CA ILE A 17 -17.75 2.72 -13.89
C ILE A 17 -17.84 2.28 -15.34
N SER A 18 -16.83 1.61 -15.86
CA SER A 18 -16.77 1.23 -17.25
C SER A 18 -16.17 -0.15 -17.49
N HIS A 19 -16.54 -0.73 -18.62
CA HIS A 19 -16.00 -1.98 -19.16
C HIS A 19 -16.07 -3.17 -18.19
N GLY A 20 -17.15 -3.25 -17.39
CA GLY A 20 -17.38 -4.38 -16.49
C GLY A 20 -16.55 -4.30 -15.19
N HIS A 21 -16.09 -3.11 -14.79
CA HIS A 21 -15.62 -2.90 -13.43
C HIS A 21 -16.81 -2.87 -12.46
N ASP A 22 -16.56 -3.25 -11.21
CA ASP A 22 -17.55 -3.23 -10.16
C ASP A 22 -16.93 -2.64 -8.87
N PRO A 23 -17.49 -1.56 -8.31
CA PRO A 23 -16.96 -0.91 -7.11
C PRO A 23 -17.21 -1.70 -5.82
N ASP A 24 -18.03 -2.75 -5.85
CA ASP A 24 -18.42 -3.58 -4.70
C ASP A 24 -17.70 -4.95 -4.69
N LEU A 25 -16.86 -5.21 -5.70
CA LEU A 25 -15.98 -6.38 -5.73
C LEU A 25 -14.56 -6.04 -5.30
N PHE A 26 -13.90 -6.99 -4.64
CA PHE A 26 -12.51 -6.85 -4.22
C PHE A 26 -11.57 -6.80 -5.40
N VAL A 27 -10.67 -5.84 -5.37
CA VAL A 27 -9.60 -5.61 -6.34
C VAL A 27 -8.27 -5.48 -5.62
N GLN A 28 -7.18 -5.86 -6.27
CA GLN A 28 -5.85 -5.64 -5.72
C GLN A 28 -5.53 -4.15 -5.66
N ILE A 29 -5.16 -3.66 -4.49
CA ILE A 29 -4.78 -2.25 -4.30
C ILE A 29 -3.26 -2.02 -4.34
N GLY A 30 -2.48 -3.10 -4.44
CA GLY A 30 -1.02 -3.02 -4.55
C GLY A 30 -0.42 -2.12 -3.48
N SER A 31 0.49 -1.27 -3.86
CA SER A 31 1.23 -0.40 -2.92
C SER A 31 0.38 0.60 -2.15
N LEU A 32 -0.91 0.79 -2.46
CA LEU A 32 -1.82 1.51 -1.57
C LEU A 32 -1.99 0.80 -0.19
N THR A 33 -1.53 -0.44 -0.06
CA THR A 33 -1.36 -1.13 1.22
C THR A 33 -0.40 -0.39 2.16
N LYS A 34 0.63 0.27 1.64
CA LYS A 34 1.68 0.92 2.44
C LYS A 34 1.16 2.00 3.39
N PRO A 35 0.34 2.96 2.94
CA PRO A 35 -0.28 3.89 3.86
C PRO A 35 -1.07 3.21 4.99
N LEU A 36 -1.72 2.08 4.72
CA LEU A 36 -2.47 1.36 5.74
C LEU A 36 -1.52 0.72 6.77
N THR A 37 -0.42 0.12 6.32
CA THR A 37 0.64 -0.40 7.19
C THR A 37 1.26 0.72 8.04
N ALA A 38 1.53 1.87 7.43
CA ALA A 38 2.09 3.02 8.15
C ALA A 38 1.09 3.65 9.13
N THR A 39 -0.22 3.57 8.86
CA THR A 39 -1.25 4.00 9.83
C THR A 39 -1.27 3.08 11.06
N VAL A 40 -1.09 1.77 10.88
CA VAL A 40 -0.92 0.85 12.03
C VAL A 40 0.33 1.20 12.83
N LEU A 41 1.45 1.52 12.16
CA LEU A 41 2.67 1.97 12.84
C LEU A 41 2.42 3.23 13.69
N THR A 42 1.74 4.25 13.13
CA THR A 42 1.44 5.48 13.88
C THR A 42 0.50 5.22 15.04
N ALA A 43 -0.53 4.41 14.86
CA ALA A 43 -1.44 4.06 15.94
C ALA A 43 -0.75 3.34 17.09
N LEU A 44 0.15 2.39 16.81
CA LEU A 44 0.95 1.71 17.85
C LEU A 44 1.93 2.67 18.56
N ALA A 45 2.43 3.67 17.86
CA ALA A 45 3.27 4.70 18.46
C ALA A 45 2.45 5.64 19.36
N ASP A 46 1.25 6.03 18.96
CA ASP A 46 0.33 6.84 19.75
C ASP A 46 -0.13 6.10 21.02
N ASP A 47 -0.30 4.77 20.93
CA ASP A 47 -0.61 3.90 22.06
C ASP A 47 0.60 3.63 22.96
N GLY A 48 1.80 4.13 22.62
CA GLY A 48 3.04 3.96 23.39
C GLY A 48 3.62 2.53 23.37
N VAL A 49 3.21 1.69 22.41
CA VAL A 49 3.72 0.31 22.25
C VAL A 49 5.14 0.32 21.68
N LEU A 50 5.44 1.29 20.81
CA LEU A 50 6.73 1.49 20.16
C LEU A 50 6.92 2.98 19.85
N SER A 51 8.11 3.36 19.36
CA SER A 51 8.37 4.69 18.81
C SER A 51 8.65 4.60 17.30
N LEU A 52 8.25 5.62 16.55
CA LEU A 52 8.63 5.72 15.14
C LEU A 52 10.15 5.71 14.95
N ASP A 53 10.89 6.23 15.92
CA ASP A 53 12.34 6.34 15.88
C ASP A 53 13.06 5.16 16.54
N ASP A 54 12.32 4.14 16.96
CA ASP A 54 12.91 2.90 17.46
C ASP A 54 13.73 2.23 16.35
N PRO A 55 14.96 1.78 16.66
CA PRO A 55 15.77 1.04 15.72
C PRO A 55 15.20 -0.36 15.47
N LEU A 56 15.32 -0.82 14.22
CA LEU A 56 14.81 -2.12 13.78
C LEU A 56 15.36 -3.29 14.59
N GLU A 57 16.57 -3.14 15.12
CA GLU A 57 17.27 -4.12 15.98
C GLU A 57 16.51 -4.45 17.26
N LEU A 58 15.59 -3.61 17.72
CA LEU A 58 14.76 -3.90 18.90
C LEU A 58 13.72 -5.00 18.60
N PHE A 59 13.33 -5.18 17.37
CA PHE A 59 12.21 -6.05 16.98
C PHE A 59 12.64 -7.26 16.17
N LEU A 60 13.68 -7.12 15.35
CA LEU A 60 14.15 -8.17 14.45
C LEU A 60 15.64 -8.46 14.67
N PRO A 61 16.09 -9.72 14.51
CA PRO A 61 17.47 -10.11 14.69
C PRO A 61 18.36 -9.69 13.52
N VAL A 62 18.35 -8.39 13.21
CA VAL A 62 19.21 -7.80 12.19
C VAL A 62 20.62 -7.57 12.74
N PRO A 63 21.67 -7.54 11.91
CA PRO A 63 23.02 -7.17 12.33
C PRO A 63 23.01 -5.77 12.96
N SER A 64 23.79 -5.60 14.03
CA SER A 64 23.90 -4.31 14.75
C SER A 64 24.54 -3.23 13.86
N GLY A 65 24.09 -1.99 14.05
CA GLY A 65 24.70 -0.82 13.41
C GLY A 65 24.13 -0.49 12.03
N THR A 66 23.00 -1.08 11.64
CA THR A 66 22.29 -0.65 10.41
C THR A 66 21.77 0.77 10.52
N GLY A 67 21.44 1.22 11.75
CA GLY A 67 20.89 2.55 12.03
C GLY A 67 19.49 2.78 11.44
N ILE A 68 18.82 1.73 10.98
CA ILE A 68 17.50 1.82 10.35
C ILE A 68 16.43 1.90 11.45
N THR A 69 15.56 2.92 11.36
CA THR A 69 14.40 3.08 12.25
C THR A 69 13.09 2.70 11.56
N LEU A 70 12.02 2.49 12.34
CA LEU A 70 10.67 2.21 11.79
C LEU A 70 10.17 3.36 10.92
N ARG A 71 10.45 4.62 11.30
CA ARG A 71 10.17 5.82 10.49
C ARG A 71 10.83 5.75 9.13
N GLN A 72 12.10 5.41 9.09
CA GLN A 72 12.87 5.36 7.84
C GLN A 72 12.38 4.24 6.90
N LEU A 73 11.88 3.12 7.44
CA LEU A 73 11.21 2.10 6.65
C LEU A 73 9.91 2.65 6.02
N ALA A 74 9.08 3.34 6.82
CA ALA A 74 7.82 3.91 6.36
C ALA A 74 8.01 5.03 5.33
N GLU A 75 9.02 5.88 5.49
CA GLU A 75 9.34 7.02 4.62
C GLU A 75 10.21 6.66 3.42
N HIS A 76 10.61 5.39 3.28
CA HIS A 76 11.51 4.95 2.23
C HIS A 76 12.93 5.59 2.27
N THR A 77 13.40 5.92 3.46
CA THR A 77 14.74 6.52 3.69
C THR A 77 15.71 5.56 4.37
N SER A 78 15.38 4.27 4.41
CA SER A 78 16.18 3.25 5.09
C SER A 78 17.48 2.84 4.36
N GLY A 79 17.68 3.28 3.12
CA GLY A 79 18.80 2.84 2.28
C GLY A 79 18.69 1.40 1.77
N LEU A 80 17.52 0.78 1.90
CA LEU A 80 17.28 -0.59 1.43
C LEU A 80 16.86 -0.62 -0.03
N PRO A 81 17.22 -1.69 -0.78
CA PRO A 81 16.85 -1.83 -2.18
C PRO A 81 15.33 -1.94 -2.35
N ARG A 82 14.87 -1.63 -3.56
CA ARG A 82 13.45 -1.65 -3.92
C ARG A 82 12.77 -3.01 -3.67
N ILE A 83 13.45 -4.09 -4.03
CA ILE A 83 12.93 -5.46 -3.93
C ILE A 83 13.93 -6.34 -3.19
N PRO A 84 13.46 -7.41 -2.51
CA PRO A 84 14.35 -8.39 -1.90
C PRO A 84 15.29 -9.02 -2.95
N PRO A 85 16.53 -9.35 -2.57
CA PRO A 85 17.48 -9.98 -3.48
C PRO A 85 16.99 -11.38 -3.89
N GLY A 86 17.28 -11.75 -5.15
CA GLY A 86 16.91 -13.06 -5.72
C GLY A 86 15.46 -13.13 -6.25
N ILE A 87 14.68 -12.09 -6.10
CA ILE A 87 13.33 -12.01 -6.66
C ILE A 87 13.38 -11.71 -8.16
N SER A 88 12.76 -12.55 -8.97
CA SER A 88 12.66 -12.38 -10.42
C SER A 88 11.44 -13.13 -11.00
N GLY A 89 11.08 -12.85 -12.25
CA GLY A 89 10.03 -13.56 -12.98
C GLY A 89 8.70 -12.81 -13.10
N ARG A 90 7.66 -13.52 -13.56
CA ARG A 90 6.33 -12.94 -13.81
C ARG A 90 5.59 -12.58 -12.53
N ASP A 91 5.74 -13.39 -11.51
CA ASP A 91 5.31 -13.13 -10.15
C ASP A 91 6.58 -13.04 -9.30
N PRO A 92 7.05 -11.84 -9.03
CA PRO A 92 8.33 -11.67 -8.36
C PRO A 92 8.30 -12.06 -6.88
N TYR A 93 7.12 -12.20 -6.28
CA TYR A 93 6.99 -12.39 -4.83
C TYR A 93 6.57 -13.79 -4.40
N VAL A 94 6.28 -14.69 -5.34
CA VAL A 94 5.78 -16.04 -5.04
C VAL A 94 6.68 -16.84 -4.10
N ALA A 95 7.98 -16.59 -4.12
CA ALA A 95 8.97 -17.27 -3.28
C ALA A 95 9.42 -16.40 -2.07
N PHE A 96 8.79 -15.27 -1.82
CA PHE A 96 9.16 -14.40 -0.70
C PHE A 96 8.29 -14.71 0.53
N ASP A 97 8.58 -15.83 1.15
CA ASP A 97 7.95 -16.33 2.36
C ASP A 97 8.67 -15.86 3.65
N ALA A 98 8.25 -16.40 4.79
CA ALA A 98 8.83 -16.08 6.10
C ALA A 98 10.30 -16.51 6.21
N ASP A 99 10.66 -17.68 5.68
CA ASP A 99 12.03 -18.19 5.74
C ASP A 99 12.98 -17.32 4.90
N THR A 100 12.51 -16.89 3.73
CA THR A 100 13.24 -15.95 2.88
C THR A 100 13.43 -14.59 3.57
N LEU A 101 12.39 -14.07 4.23
CA LEU A 101 12.49 -12.83 5.00
C LEU A 101 13.49 -12.99 6.15
N ASP A 102 13.44 -14.08 6.90
CA ASP A 102 14.37 -14.36 8.01
C ASP A 102 15.83 -14.42 7.53
N SER A 103 16.06 -15.06 6.38
CA SER A 103 17.38 -15.06 5.73
C SER A 103 17.86 -13.65 5.34
N VAL A 104 16.95 -12.78 4.89
CA VAL A 104 17.25 -11.37 4.56
C VAL A 104 17.56 -10.57 5.81
N VAL A 105 16.77 -10.74 6.87
CA VAL A 105 16.95 -10.08 8.16
C VAL A 105 18.35 -10.32 8.72
N ARG A 106 18.82 -11.58 8.74
CA ARG A 106 20.12 -11.97 9.29
C ARG A 106 21.33 -11.38 8.57
N ARG A 107 21.16 -10.86 7.35
CA ARG A 107 22.22 -10.26 6.53
C ARG A 107 21.86 -8.86 6.02
N LEU A 108 20.99 -8.16 6.73
CA LEU A 108 20.40 -6.90 6.26
C LEU A 108 21.47 -5.83 6.01
N ASP A 109 22.54 -5.80 6.82
CA ASP A 109 23.70 -4.92 6.66
C ASP A 109 24.34 -5.02 5.28
N THR A 110 24.37 -6.21 4.68
CA THR A 110 24.91 -6.41 3.33
C THR A 110 24.01 -5.89 2.20
N LEU A 111 22.77 -5.55 2.52
CA LEU A 111 21.77 -5.09 1.55
C LEU A 111 21.58 -3.57 1.56
N VAL A 112 22.08 -2.88 2.57
CA VAL A 112 22.02 -1.43 2.66
C VAL A 112 22.87 -0.81 1.56
N THR A 113 22.26 -0.02 0.68
CA THR A 113 22.91 0.62 -0.48
C THR A 113 23.32 2.06 -0.22
N ALA A 114 22.75 2.69 0.82
CA ALA A 114 23.06 4.04 1.25
C ALA A 114 22.81 4.16 2.77
N PRO A 115 23.49 5.08 3.48
CA PRO A 115 23.21 5.32 4.88
C PRO A 115 21.75 5.70 5.12
N ALA A 116 21.15 5.13 6.19
CA ALA A 116 19.78 5.41 6.56
C ALA A 116 19.55 6.92 6.81
N GLY A 117 18.43 7.45 6.34
CA GLY A 117 18.07 8.88 6.46
C GLY A 117 18.68 9.82 5.41
N THR A 118 19.52 9.32 4.49
CA THR A 118 20.25 10.20 3.54
C THR A 118 19.56 10.38 2.18
N ALA A 119 18.82 9.38 1.72
CA ALA A 119 18.14 9.42 0.42
C ALA A 119 16.81 8.66 0.48
N GLN A 120 15.84 9.10 -0.31
CA GLN A 120 14.58 8.40 -0.46
C GLN A 120 14.67 7.39 -1.61
N GLU A 121 14.57 6.10 -1.30
CA GLU A 121 14.51 5.02 -2.27
C GLU A 121 13.32 4.11 -1.95
N TYR A 122 12.35 4.07 -2.87
CA TYR A 122 11.13 3.29 -2.70
C TYR A 122 11.43 1.80 -2.49
N SER A 123 11.06 1.25 -1.33
CA SER A 123 11.40 -0.11 -0.93
C SER A 123 10.17 -0.94 -0.53
N ASN A 124 9.89 -2.02 -1.26
CA ASN A 124 8.95 -3.05 -0.83
C ASN A 124 9.55 -3.90 0.27
N LEU A 125 10.89 -4.12 0.24
CA LEU A 125 11.61 -4.81 1.30
C LEU A 125 11.47 -4.06 2.63
N GLY A 126 11.61 -2.74 2.60
CA GLY A 126 11.41 -1.91 3.79
C GLY A 126 10.05 -2.12 4.45
N TYR A 127 8.98 -2.24 3.65
CA TYR A 127 7.63 -2.48 4.17
C TYR A 127 7.40 -3.93 4.62
N ALA A 128 8.06 -4.91 4.02
CA ALA A 128 8.04 -6.28 4.54
C ALA A 128 8.69 -6.34 5.94
N LEU A 129 9.84 -5.67 6.12
CA LEU A 129 10.51 -5.55 7.41
C LEU A 129 9.68 -4.76 8.43
N LEU A 130 9.06 -3.66 8.00
CA LEU A 130 8.16 -2.89 8.86
C LEU A 130 7.01 -3.76 9.37
N GLY A 131 6.30 -4.48 8.49
CA GLY A 131 5.24 -5.38 8.92
C GLY A 131 5.72 -6.47 9.88
N ALA A 132 6.89 -7.05 9.63
CA ALA A 132 7.50 -8.03 10.54
C ALA A 132 7.85 -7.41 11.91
N ALA A 133 8.36 -6.17 11.94
CA ALA A 133 8.65 -5.46 13.17
C ALA A 133 7.39 -5.15 13.99
N LEU A 134 6.28 -4.75 13.34
CA LEU A 134 4.99 -4.53 14.02
C LEU A 134 4.46 -5.82 14.65
N VAL A 135 4.55 -6.94 13.94
CA VAL A 135 4.17 -8.26 14.45
C VAL A 135 5.06 -8.67 15.62
N ALA A 136 6.37 -8.46 15.52
CA ALA A 136 7.31 -8.78 16.60
C ALA A 136 7.08 -7.93 17.85
N ALA A 137 6.83 -6.63 17.71
CA ALA A 137 6.56 -5.70 18.80
C ALA A 137 5.28 -6.04 19.59
N THR A 138 4.28 -6.58 18.90
CA THR A 138 2.94 -6.79 19.48
C THR A 138 2.58 -8.26 19.72
N HIS A 139 3.35 -9.19 19.15
CA HIS A 139 3.01 -10.63 19.07
C HIS A 139 1.62 -10.90 18.48
N THR A 140 1.14 -9.98 17.63
CA THR A 140 -0.18 -10.03 17.00
C THR A 140 -0.01 -10.16 15.48
N PRO A 141 -0.75 -11.06 14.80
CA PRO A 141 -0.71 -11.18 13.35
C PRO A 141 -1.02 -9.85 12.63
N TYR A 142 -0.35 -9.60 11.52
CA TYR A 142 -0.48 -8.34 10.77
C TYR A 142 -1.93 -7.99 10.39
N GLU A 143 -2.72 -8.97 9.99
CA GLU A 143 -4.12 -8.77 9.63
C GLU A 143 -4.98 -8.37 10.84
N GLU A 144 -4.70 -8.94 12.01
CA GLU A 144 -5.37 -8.55 13.25
C GLU A 144 -4.96 -7.13 13.67
N LEU A 145 -3.71 -6.74 13.46
CA LEU A 145 -3.27 -5.35 13.69
C LEU A 145 -4.01 -4.38 12.76
N LEU A 146 -4.18 -4.71 11.47
CA LEU A 146 -4.97 -3.90 10.56
C LEU A 146 -6.41 -3.74 11.04
N HIS A 147 -7.06 -4.82 11.47
CA HIS A 147 -8.40 -4.76 12.02
C HIS A 147 -8.45 -3.87 13.25
N ARG A 148 -7.66 -4.18 14.27
CA ARG A 148 -7.68 -3.50 15.57
C ARG A 148 -7.39 -2.00 15.50
N HIS A 149 -6.39 -1.61 14.72
CA HIS A 149 -5.87 -0.24 14.73
C HIS A 149 -6.31 0.61 13.52
N LEU A 150 -6.99 0.01 12.54
CA LEU A 150 -7.42 0.73 11.33
C LEU A 150 -8.87 0.44 10.95
N LEU A 151 -9.21 -0.82 10.64
CA LEU A 151 -10.46 -1.13 9.98
C LEU A 151 -11.66 -1.04 10.93
N ASP A 152 -11.59 -1.65 12.11
CA ASP A 152 -12.66 -1.66 13.10
C ASP A 152 -12.95 -0.26 13.65
N PRO A 153 -11.94 0.57 14.03
CA PRO A 153 -12.19 1.95 14.46
C PRO A 153 -12.87 2.82 13.41
N LEU A 154 -12.64 2.53 12.12
CA LEU A 154 -13.25 3.25 11.00
C LEU A 154 -14.55 2.61 10.50
N GLY A 155 -14.91 1.41 10.98
CA GLY A 155 -16.10 0.67 10.53
C GLY A 155 -15.99 0.17 9.09
N ILE A 156 -14.78 -0.14 8.61
CA ILE A 156 -14.54 -0.57 7.22
C ILE A 156 -14.31 -2.07 7.15
N ALA A 157 -15.19 -2.80 6.47
CA ALA A 157 -15.18 -4.26 6.43
C ALA A 157 -14.56 -4.86 5.15
N ASP A 158 -14.63 -4.17 4.00
CA ASP A 158 -14.26 -4.75 2.70
C ASP A 158 -12.80 -4.46 2.33
N VAL A 159 -11.88 -4.80 3.26
CA VAL A 159 -10.42 -4.86 3.07
C VAL A 159 -9.93 -6.19 3.61
N ALA A 160 -9.13 -6.94 2.85
CA ALA A 160 -8.64 -8.25 3.25
C ALA A 160 -7.35 -8.62 2.52
N SER A 161 -6.57 -9.56 3.05
CA SER A 161 -5.42 -10.17 2.39
C SER A 161 -5.86 -11.26 1.39
N ASP A 162 -6.91 -12.03 1.75
CA ASP A 162 -7.43 -13.14 0.97
C ASP A 162 -8.97 -13.12 0.93
N PRO A 163 -9.60 -12.20 0.16
CA PRO A 163 -11.06 -12.13 0.08
C PRO A 163 -11.65 -13.35 -0.62
N PRO A 164 -12.93 -13.68 -0.39
CA PRO A 164 -13.60 -14.81 -1.04
C PRO A 164 -13.49 -14.76 -2.57
N SER A 165 -13.15 -15.86 -3.21
CA SER A 165 -12.90 -15.93 -4.67
C SER A 165 -14.09 -15.43 -5.51
N GLY A 166 -15.32 -15.68 -5.07
CA GLY A 166 -16.55 -15.21 -5.72
C GLY A 166 -16.76 -13.69 -5.64
N ARG A 167 -16.02 -12.99 -4.77
CA ARG A 167 -16.06 -11.53 -4.64
C ARG A 167 -14.84 -10.82 -5.24
N ARG A 168 -13.95 -11.54 -5.92
CA ARG A 168 -12.74 -10.94 -6.54
C ARG A 168 -13.02 -10.52 -7.97
N LEU A 169 -12.61 -9.32 -8.32
CA LEU A 169 -12.59 -8.82 -9.68
C LEU A 169 -11.14 -8.81 -10.19
N CYS A 170 -10.82 -9.79 -11.04
CA CYS A 170 -9.49 -9.99 -11.58
C CYS A 170 -9.45 -9.70 -13.08
N ARG A 171 -8.27 -9.36 -13.58
CA ARG A 171 -8.04 -9.20 -15.01
C ARG A 171 -8.31 -10.51 -15.74
N ARG A 172 -9.08 -10.44 -16.82
CA ARG A 172 -9.33 -11.57 -17.72
C ARG A 172 -8.42 -11.51 -18.95
N GLY A 173 -7.92 -12.67 -19.35
CA GLY A 173 -7.14 -12.84 -20.57
C GLY A 173 -8.03 -13.11 -21.80
N LEU A 174 -7.39 -13.52 -22.90
CA LEU A 174 -8.09 -14.03 -24.08
C LEU A 174 -9.02 -15.19 -23.66
N PHE A 175 -10.20 -15.27 -24.26
CA PHE A 175 -11.25 -16.25 -23.92
C PHE A 175 -11.83 -16.15 -22.50
N GLY A 176 -11.72 -14.98 -21.83
CA GLY A 176 -12.34 -14.71 -20.54
C GLY A 176 -11.73 -15.44 -19.33
N ARG A 177 -10.65 -16.20 -19.50
CA ARG A 177 -9.97 -16.88 -18.39
C ARG A 177 -9.31 -15.86 -17.46
N PRO A 178 -9.44 -16.00 -16.12
CA PRO A 178 -8.70 -15.17 -15.18
C PRO A 178 -7.20 -15.25 -15.48
N ARG A 179 -6.50 -14.12 -15.40
CA ARG A 179 -5.04 -14.12 -15.40
C ARG A 179 -4.56 -14.29 -13.97
N PRO A 180 -3.47 -15.05 -13.75
CA PRO A 180 -2.87 -15.11 -12.44
C PRO A 180 -2.48 -13.71 -11.95
N ASP A 181 -2.88 -13.38 -10.74
CA ASP A 181 -2.44 -12.20 -10.02
C ASP A 181 -1.07 -12.43 -9.40
N TRP A 182 -0.41 -11.38 -8.92
CA TRP A 182 0.80 -11.54 -8.13
C TRP A 182 0.45 -12.12 -6.76
N THR A 183 1.27 -13.04 -6.28
CA THR A 183 1.18 -13.64 -4.95
C THR A 183 1.86 -12.71 -3.95
N MET A 184 1.13 -11.71 -3.49
CA MET A 184 1.66 -10.75 -2.51
C MET A 184 1.19 -11.08 -1.08
N SER A 185 1.05 -12.35 -0.77
CA SER A 185 0.76 -12.89 0.56
C SER A 185 2.05 -13.15 1.37
N GLY A 186 1.92 -13.52 2.63
CA GLY A 186 3.06 -13.81 3.49
C GLY A 186 3.89 -12.58 3.82
N ALA A 187 5.22 -12.71 3.79
CA ALA A 187 6.14 -11.68 4.24
C ALA A 187 6.04 -10.35 3.50
N ILE A 188 5.61 -10.36 2.23
CA ILE A 188 5.47 -9.14 1.42
C ILE A 188 4.09 -8.47 1.55
N LEU A 189 3.14 -9.10 2.24
CA LEU A 189 1.77 -8.58 2.42
C LEU A 189 1.73 -7.12 2.87
N PRO A 190 2.52 -6.66 3.86
CA PRO A 190 2.50 -5.27 4.31
C PRO A 190 2.95 -4.24 3.26
N ALA A 191 3.63 -4.69 2.21
CA ALA A 191 4.11 -3.84 1.13
C ALA A 191 3.12 -3.66 -0.02
N GLY A 192 2.12 -4.55 -0.17
CA GLY A 192 1.25 -4.45 -1.33
C GLY A 192 0.23 -5.56 -1.53
N GLY A 193 0.01 -6.41 -0.53
CA GLY A 193 -0.80 -7.62 -0.67
C GLY A 193 -2.28 -7.48 -0.38
N LEU A 194 -2.75 -6.30 0.04
CA LEU A 194 -4.15 -6.12 0.38
C LEU A 194 -5.05 -5.99 -0.87
N TRP A 195 -6.25 -6.47 -0.69
CA TRP A 195 -7.40 -6.27 -1.55
C TRP A 195 -8.40 -5.37 -0.84
N ALA A 196 -9.09 -4.54 -1.60
CA ALA A 196 -10.21 -3.75 -1.09
C ALA A 196 -11.28 -3.63 -2.17
N THR A 197 -12.54 -3.42 -1.78
CA THR A 197 -13.48 -2.89 -2.75
C THR A 197 -13.13 -1.42 -3.03
N PRO A 198 -13.32 -0.91 -4.27
CA PRO A 198 -13.12 0.51 -4.55
C PRO A 198 -13.87 1.44 -3.59
N ARG A 199 -15.06 1.05 -3.13
CA ARG A 199 -15.79 1.84 -2.13
C ARG A 199 -15.08 1.86 -0.78
N ALA A 200 -14.61 0.72 -0.28
CA ALA A 200 -13.86 0.66 0.96
C ALA A 200 -12.55 1.47 0.87
N ALA A 201 -11.84 1.38 -0.27
CA ALA A 201 -10.64 2.17 -0.51
C ALA A 201 -10.93 3.68 -0.56
N ALA A 202 -12.07 4.10 -1.11
CA ALA A 202 -12.52 5.49 -1.10
C ALA A 202 -12.92 5.95 0.32
N SER A 203 -13.57 5.10 1.10
CA SER A 203 -13.87 5.38 2.51
C SER A 203 -12.58 5.54 3.32
N LEU A 204 -11.60 4.62 3.18
CA LEU A 204 -10.28 4.76 3.81
C LEU A 204 -9.61 6.09 3.47
N LEU A 205 -9.65 6.49 2.19
CA LEU A 205 -9.09 7.77 1.75
C LEU A 205 -9.76 8.95 2.45
N THR A 206 -11.09 8.93 2.56
CA THR A 206 -11.88 9.99 3.22
C THR A 206 -11.57 10.03 4.72
N GLU A 207 -11.66 8.89 5.40
CA GLU A 207 -11.45 8.78 6.85
C GLU A 207 -10.02 9.16 7.28
N LEU A 208 -9.01 8.77 6.48
CA LEU A 208 -7.61 9.01 6.82
C LEU A 208 -7.08 10.39 6.42
N LEU A 209 -7.53 10.94 5.28
CA LEU A 209 -6.95 12.17 4.73
C LEU A 209 -7.86 13.39 4.80
N VAL A 210 -9.19 13.19 4.77
CA VAL A 210 -10.16 14.30 4.82
C VAL A 210 -10.60 14.51 6.26
N ASP A 211 -11.18 13.48 6.87
CA ASP A 211 -11.77 13.55 8.22
C ASP A 211 -10.74 13.32 9.33
N ARG A 212 -9.58 12.74 8.99
CA ARG A 212 -8.44 12.49 9.89
C ARG A 212 -8.83 11.79 11.18
N ARG A 213 -9.72 10.82 11.09
CA ARG A 213 -10.29 10.14 12.26
C ARG A 213 -9.26 9.35 13.08
N LEU A 214 -8.13 9.01 12.52
CA LEU A 214 -6.99 8.39 13.20
C LEU A 214 -5.78 9.34 13.34
N GLY A 215 -6.04 10.64 13.42
CA GLY A 215 -4.99 11.65 13.58
C GLY A 215 -4.35 12.11 12.27
N GLU A 216 -3.10 12.55 12.36
CA GLU A 216 -2.37 13.04 11.20
C GLU A 216 -2.07 11.90 10.20
N PRO A 217 -2.10 12.20 8.89
CA PRO A 217 -1.81 11.20 7.86
C PRO A 217 -0.44 10.55 8.05
N ALA A 218 -0.41 9.22 8.01
CA ALA A 218 0.80 8.44 8.18
C ALA A 218 1.91 8.81 7.17
N PRO A 219 3.20 8.64 7.51
CA PRO A 219 4.34 9.13 6.73
C PRO A 219 4.48 8.53 5.32
N ALA A 220 3.75 7.46 5.02
CA ALA A 220 3.73 6.81 3.70
C ALA A 220 3.06 7.63 2.59
N TRP A 221 2.20 8.58 2.93
CA TRP A 221 1.51 9.40 1.92
C TRP A 221 2.48 10.34 1.22
N GLN A 222 2.49 10.28 -0.13
CA GLN A 222 3.25 11.20 -0.95
C GLN A 222 2.58 12.58 -0.95
N LYS A 223 3.38 13.66 -1.08
CA LYS A 223 2.88 15.03 -1.05
C LYS A 223 3.26 15.78 -2.33
N ALA A 224 2.26 16.42 -2.95
CA ALA A 224 2.45 17.30 -4.09
C ALA A 224 1.60 18.58 -3.87
N GLY A 225 2.22 19.63 -3.36
CA GLY A 225 1.51 20.80 -2.86
C GLY A 225 0.58 20.44 -1.71
N SER A 226 -0.74 20.70 -1.87
CA SER A 226 -1.76 20.31 -0.90
C SER A 226 -2.32 18.90 -1.11
N LEU A 227 -1.96 18.22 -2.20
CA LEU A 227 -2.41 16.87 -2.50
C LEU A 227 -1.57 15.86 -1.71
N LEU A 228 -2.23 15.05 -0.89
CA LEU A 228 -1.69 13.80 -0.35
C LEU A 228 -2.18 12.65 -1.22
N TRP A 229 -1.30 11.78 -1.63
CA TRP A 229 -1.63 10.72 -2.57
C TRP A 229 -0.75 9.49 -2.41
N HIS A 230 -1.26 8.37 -2.85
CA HIS A 230 -0.47 7.17 -3.10
C HIS A 230 -1.03 6.41 -4.29
N ASN A 231 -0.16 5.74 -5.03
CA ASN A 231 -0.58 4.82 -6.07
C ASN A 231 -0.20 3.37 -5.73
N GLY A 232 -0.79 2.44 -6.46
CA GLY A 232 -0.45 1.03 -6.35
C GLY A 232 -0.54 0.34 -7.69
N ALA A 233 0.28 -0.67 -7.88
CA ALA A 233 0.20 -1.55 -9.04
C ALA A 233 0.60 -2.98 -8.68
N THR A 234 -0.03 -3.91 -9.38
CA THR A 234 0.32 -5.34 -9.43
C THR A 234 0.44 -5.79 -10.89
N GLY A 235 0.66 -7.06 -11.13
CA GLY A 235 0.67 -7.60 -12.51
C GLY A 235 -0.64 -7.40 -13.27
N GLY A 236 -1.78 -7.27 -12.55
CA GLY A 236 -3.13 -7.21 -13.11
C GLY A 236 -3.91 -5.92 -12.87
N ALA A 237 -3.55 -5.13 -11.89
CA ALA A 237 -4.31 -3.97 -11.43
C ALA A 237 -3.43 -2.75 -11.18
N SER A 238 -4.05 -1.57 -11.18
CA SER A 238 -3.44 -0.33 -10.70
C SER A 238 -4.48 0.60 -10.08
N VAL A 239 -4.07 1.34 -9.07
CA VAL A 239 -4.90 2.28 -8.33
C VAL A 239 -4.14 3.59 -8.12
N PHE A 240 -4.86 4.68 -8.10
CA PHE A 240 -4.44 5.98 -7.58
C PHE A 240 -5.47 6.43 -6.55
N ALA A 241 -5.02 6.88 -5.39
CA ALA A 241 -5.85 7.44 -4.34
C ALA A 241 -5.21 8.76 -3.87
N GLY A 242 -5.98 9.84 -3.83
CA GLY A 242 -5.47 11.13 -3.39
C GLY A 242 -6.55 12.06 -2.89
N ALA A 243 -6.19 12.89 -1.90
CA ALA A 243 -7.06 13.90 -1.32
C ALA A 243 -6.33 15.23 -1.13
N SER A 244 -7.09 16.30 -1.24
CA SER A 244 -6.67 17.68 -0.99
C SER A 244 -7.83 18.42 -0.30
N PRO A 245 -7.66 19.66 0.19
CA PRO A 245 -8.76 20.46 0.75
C PRO A 245 -9.94 20.67 -0.21
N GLN A 246 -9.73 20.52 -1.52
CA GLN A 246 -10.75 20.70 -2.54
C GLN A 246 -11.55 19.43 -2.83
N GLY A 247 -11.10 18.28 -2.36
CA GLY A 247 -11.78 16.99 -2.54
C GLY A 247 -10.81 15.82 -2.74
N TRP A 248 -11.40 14.66 -2.98
CA TRP A 248 -10.65 13.41 -3.12
C TRP A 248 -11.03 12.68 -4.41
N ILE A 249 -10.11 11.80 -4.85
CA ILE A 249 -10.32 10.91 -5.99
C ILE A 249 -9.66 9.55 -5.74
N LEU A 250 -10.35 8.50 -6.18
CA LEU A 250 -9.83 7.14 -6.30
C LEU A 250 -10.08 6.66 -7.73
N VAL A 251 -9.03 6.22 -8.40
CA VAL A 251 -9.11 5.58 -9.72
C VAL A 251 -8.53 4.18 -9.63
N HIS A 252 -9.31 3.17 -9.95
CA HIS A 252 -8.85 1.79 -10.05
C HIS A 252 -9.05 1.24 -11.46
N ARG A 253 -8.07 0.48 -11.97
CA ARG A 253 -8.11 -0.16 -13.28
C ARG A 253 -7.59 -1.59 -13.22
N LEU A 254 -8.22 -2.51 -13.96
CA LEU A 254 -7.70 -3.87 -14.14
C LEU A 254 -6.58 -3.90 -15.19
N SER A 255 -5.51 -3.19 -14.89
CA SER A 255 -4.30 -3.09 -15.71
C SER A 255 -3.13 -2.66 -14.84
N GLY A 256 -2.01 -3.37 -14.90
CA GLY A 256 -0.78 -3.01 -14.18
C GLY A 256 -0.06 -1.75 -14.72
N ARG A 257 -0.67 -0.96 -15.59
CA ARG A 257 -0.09 0.29 -16.14
C ARG A 257 -0.43 1.47 -15.23
N SER A 258 0.28 1.62 -14.11
CA SER A 258 0.04 2.68 -13.13
C SER A 258 0.08 4.08 -13.73
N ALA A 259 1.05 4.39 -14.59
CA ALA A 259 1.18 5.71 -15.21
C ALA A 259 -0.09 6.18 -15.97
N VAL A 260 -0.86 5.23 -16.55
CA VAL A 260 -2.14 5.57 -17.20
C VAL A 260 -3.23 5.85 -16.16
N THR A 261 -3.23 5.13 -15.05
CA THR A 261 -4.15 5.33 -13.94
C THR A 261 -3.88 6.66 -13.25
N ASP A 262 -2.61 6.96 -13.00
CA ASP A 262 -2.17 8.22 -12.40
C ASP A 262 -2.57 9.41 -13.29
N LYS A 263 -2.34 9.29 -14.61
CA LYS A 263 -2.75 10.33 -15.57
C LYS A 263 -4.26 10.58 -15.54
N LEU A 264 -5.08 9.52 -15.53
CA LEU A 264 -6.54 9.67 -15.45
C LEU A 264 -6.97 10.39 -14.17
N ALA A 265 -6.38 10.05 -13.04
CA ALA A 265 -6.67 10.71 -11.77
C ALA A 265 -6.26 12.18 -11.79
N LEU A 266 -5.05 12.48 -12.25
CA LEU A 266 -4.53 13.85 -12.31
C LEU A 266 -5.31 14.71 -13.30
N ASP A 267 -5.70 14.17 -14.46
CA ASP A 267 -6.54 14.88 -15.44
C ASP A 267 -7.92 15.20 -14.84
N ALA A 268 -8.55 14.27 -14.12
CA ALA A 268 -9.80 14.52 -13.43
C ALA A 268 -9.65 15.59 -12.33
N LEU A 269 -8.61 15.52 -11.51
CA LEU A 269 -8.33 16.54 -10.49
C LEU A 269 -8.15 17.93 -11.10
N ARG A 270 -7.41 18.06 -12.21
CA ARG A 270 -7.19 19.35 -12.89
C ARG A 270 -8.48 19.98 -13.38
N LEU A 271 -9.42 19.19 -13.89
CA LEU A 271 -10.71 19.69 -14.35
C LEU A 271 -11.55 20.31 -13.23
N PHE A 272 -11.40 19.83 -11.98
CA PHE A 272 -12.18 20.27 -10.83
C PHE A 272 -11.47 21.28 -9.94
N ILE A 273 -10.14 21.19 -9.81
CA ILE A 273 -9.36 22.12 -8.99
C ILE A 273 -9.06 23.41 -9.76
N GLY A 274 -9.21 23.41 -11.10
CA GLY A 274 -8.86 24.53 -11.99
C GLY A 274 -7.34 24.66 -12.20
N PRO A 275 -6.90 25.37 -13.25
CA PRO A 275 -5.51 25.76 -13.36
C PRO A 275 -5.21 26.71 -12.19
N ARG A 276 -4.16 26.37 -11.40
CA ARG A 276 -3.64 27.34 -10.42
C ARG A 276 -3.18 28.58 -11.18
N ALA A 277 -3.79 29.74 -10.84
CA ALA A 277 -3.24 31.05 -11.18
C ALA A 277 -1.85 31.19 -10.55
#